data_9954f5c8515d88bd5447500f7a6d8645
#
_entry.id   9954f5c8515d88bd5447500f7a6d8645
#
_cell.length_a   1.000
_cell.length_b   1.000
_cell.length_c   1.000
_cell.angle_alpha   90.00
_cell.angle_beta   90.00
_cell.angle_gamma   90.00
#
_symmetry.space_group_name_H-M   'P 1'
#
loop_
_entity.id
_entity.type
_entity.pdbx_description
1 polymer ?
#
loop_
_entity_poly.entity_id
_entity_poly.type
_entity_poly.pdbx_seq_one_letter_code
_entity_poly.pdbx_strand_id
1 'polypeptide(L)'
;MIRRRRRRIAYGLLGFGLSGLVLILAAAVLVLGSLGAVDDAASGFERQRSELLAMLGPAAGALDSAATSVTNAGASLASSADAADQAATFTTRLAGSFEGLAALGSFEVFGARPFAGLADEFARVGTDARALSGDLLSTASALRTNVADTASVAADLSTLAARLDALEASLTASTGAGLGSATTALNAARIVLLGLLVWLAVPAVLAAWLGWRLSRDRRGTP
;
A
#
# COMPACT_ATOMS: atom_id res chain seq x y z
N MET A 1 -11.15 -14.28 -17.20
CA MET A 1 -9.99 -14.39 -16.29
C MET A 1 -9.91 -13.27 -15.23
N ILE A 2 -10.44 -12.08 -15.46
CA ILE A 2 -10.38 -10.88 -14.57
C ILE A 2 -11.12 -11.07 -13.23
N ARG A 3 -12.20 -11.85 -13.18
CA ARG A 3 -13.01 -12.06 -11.95
C ARG A 3 -12.28 -12.83 -10.83
N ARG A 4 -11.39 -13.75 -11.15
CA ARG A 4 -10.62 -14.52 -10.13
C ARG A 4 -9.49 -13.69 -9.48
N ARG A 5 -8.88 -12.75 -10.21
CA ARG A 5 -7.81 -11.87 -9.70
C ARG A 5 -8.33 -10.88 -8.67
N ARG A 6 -9.50 -10.24 -8.90
CA ARG A 6 -10.13 -9.30 -7.94
C ARG A 6 -10.53 -9.97 -6.63
N ARG A 7 -10.90 -11.27 -6.67
CA ARG A 7 -11.27 -12.01 -5.45
C ARG A 7 -10.06 -12.28 -4.57
N ARG A 8 -8.89 -12.56 -5.15
CA ARG A 8 -7.63 -12.76 -4.41
C ARG A 8 -7.13 -11.46 -3.77
N ILE A 9 -7.27 -10.33 -4.44
CA ILE A 9 -6.88 -9.01 -3.93
C ILE A 9 -7.80 -8.59 -2.77
N ALA A 10 -9.11 -8.80 -2.87
CA ALA A 10 -10.05 -8.48 -1.79
C ALA A 10 -9.82 -9.32 -0.53
N TYR A 11 -9.54 -10.62 -0.69
CA TYR A 11 -9.18 -11.49 0.45
C TYR A 11 -7.78 -11.21 1.00
N GLY A 12 -6.83 -10.81 0.15
CA GLY A 12 -5.50 -10.35 0.57
C GLY A 12 -5.57 -9.08 1.41
N LEU A 13 -6.36 -8.08 0.99
CA LEU A 13 -6.61 -6.84 1.73
C LEU A 13 -7.36 -7.07 3.05
N LEU A 14 -8.35 -7.97 3.05
CA LEU A 14 -9.06 -8.36 4.27
C LEU A 14 -8.14 -9.12 5.25
N GLY A 15 -7.32 -10.04 4.75
CA GLY A 15 -6.35 -10.79 5.56
C GLY A 15 -5.31 -9.86 6.19
N PHE A 16 -4.76 -8.91 5.43
CA PHE A 16 -3.79 -7.93 5.90
C PHE A 16 -4.40 -6.97 6.94
N GLY A 17 -5.64 -6.47 6.71
CA GLY A 17 -6.33 -5.59 7.66
C GLY A 17 -6.68 -6.29 8.98
N LEU A 18 -7.08 -7.55 8.93
CA LEU A 18 -7.44 -8.33 10.12
C LEU A 18 -6.21 -8.70 10.96
N SER A 19 -5.11 -9.11 10.32
CA SER A 19 -3.85 -9.42 11.02
C SER A 19 -3.24 -8.18 11.67
N GLY A 20 -3.34 -7.02 11.02
CA GLY A 20 -2.93 -5.73 11.60
C GLY A 20 -3.74 -5.37 12.84
N LEU A 21 -5.06 -5.57 12.81
CA LEU A 21 -5.96 -5.27 13.93
C LEU A 21 -5.71 -6.19 15.14
N VAL A 22 -5.42 -7.47 14.90
CA VAL A 22 -5.06 -8.44 15.96
C VAL A 22 -3.75 -8.06 16.63
N LEU A 23 -2.75 -7.61 15.86
CA LEU A 23 -1.46 -7.15 16.37
C LEU A 23 -1.61 -5.87 17.21
N ILE A 24 -2.44 -4.93 16.76
CA ILE A 24 -2.75 -3.68 17.48
C ILE A 24 -3.48 -3.96 18.81
N LEU A 25 -4.45 -4.86 18.82
CA LEU A 25 -5.17 -5.26 20.02
C LEU A 25 -4.27 -5.98 21.02
N ALA A 26 -3.40 -6.90 20.55
CA ALA A 26 -2.44 -7.59 21.39
C ALA A 26 -1.44 -6.61 22.06
N ALA A 27 -0.95 -5.62 21.29
CA ALA A 27 -0.08 -4.58 21.82
C ALA A 27 -0.82 -3.65 22.83
N ALA A 28 -2.08 -3.32 22.57
CA ALA A 28 -2.90 -2.50 23.47
C ALA A 28 -3.17 -3.21 24.82
N VAL A 29 -3.45 -4.50 24.80
CA VAL A 29 -3.65 -5.32 26.02
C VAL A 29 -2.37 -5.40 26.85
N LEU A 30 -1.20 -5.56 26.21
CA LEU A 30 0.10 -5.54 26.90
C LEU A 30 0.38 -4.18 27.57
N VAL A 31 0.04 -3.06 26.90
CA VAL A 31 0.24 -1.70 27.45
C VAL A 31 -0.73 -1.41 28.59
N LEU A 32 -1.98 -1.86 28.50
CA LEU A 32 -3.01 -1.60 29.53
C LEU A 32 -2.86 -2.54 30.76
N GLY A 33 -2.36 -3.76 30.58
CA GLY A 33 -2.20 -4.73 31.68
C GLY A 33 -1.07 -4.40 32.65
N SER A 34 -0.11 -3.54 32.28
CA SER A 34 1.04 -3.19 33.14
C SER A 34 0.77 -2.08 34.18
N LEU A 35 -0.45 -1.54 34.24
CA LEU A 35 -0.82 -0.39 35.11
C LEU A 35 -1.15 -0.75 36.56
N GLY A 36 -1.09 -2.02 36.96
CA GLY A 36 -1.63 -2.48 38.24
C GLY A 36 -0.65 -2.72 39.38
N ALA A 37 0.64 -2.52 39.22
CA ALA A 37 1.59 -2.88 40.28
C ALA A 37 2.68 -1.82 40.50
N VAL A 38 2.36 -0.81 41.30
CA VAL A 38 3.29 0.31 41.61
C VAL A 38 4.25 -0.05 42.78
N ASP A 39 3.94 -1.00 43.64
CA ASP A 39 4.73 -1.27 44.88
C ASP A 39 5.82 -2.37 44.75
N ASP A 40 5.75 -3.22 43.75
CA ASP A 40 6.85 -4.14 43.41
C ASP A 40 7.82 -3.56 42.37
N ALA A 41 7.83 -2.25 42.24
CA ALA A 41 8.35 -1.49 41.11
C ALA A 41 9.86 -1.64 40.81
N ALA A 42 10.70 -1.89 41.84
CA ALA A 42 12.16 -1.93 41.61
C ALA A 42 12.62 -3.26 40.95
N SER A 43 12.10 -4.40 41.36
CA SER A 43 12.42 -5.71 40.77
C SER A 43 11.57 -6.04 39.55
N GLY A 44 10.39 -5.42 39.43
CA GLY A 44 9.54 -5.49 38.25
C GLY A 44 10.07 -4.62 37.09
N PHE A 45 10.65 -3.48 37.42
CA PHE A 45 11.17 -2.54 36.43
C PHE A 45 12.32 -3.12 35.59
N GLU A 46 13.27 -3.83 36.22
CA GLU A 46 14.38 -4.45 35.48
C GLU A 46 13.90 -5.58 34.57
N ARG A 47 12.89 -6.34 34.97
CA ARG A 47 12.23 -7.36 34.12
C ARG A 47 11.43 -6.69 32.97
N GLN A 48 10.62 -5.66 33.28
CA GLN A 48 9.88 -4.96 32.24
C GLN A 48 10.80 -4.26 31.24
N ARG A 49 11.92 -3.70 31.72
CA ARG A 49 12.93 -3.11 30.86
C ARG A 49 13.56 -4.13 29.92
N SER A 50 13.95 -5.32 30.47
CA SER A 50 14.49 -6.38 29.63
C SER A 50 13.48 -6.93 28.61
N GLU A 51 12.21 -6.99 28.98
CA GLU A 51 11.13 -7.37 28.06
C GLU A 51 10.88 -6.31 27.01
N LEU A 52 10.90 -5.00 27.36
CA LEU A 52 10.80 -3.91 26.40
C LEU A 52 11.98 -3.92 25.41
N LEU A 53 13.21 -4.07 25.92
CA LEU A 53 14.39 -4.18 25.05
C LEU A 53 14.31 -5.40 24.13
N ALA A 54 13.80 -6.53 24.63
CA ALA A 54 13.57 -7.71 23.83
C ALA A 54 12.49 -7.54 22.75
N MET A 55 11.57 -6.60 22.91
CA MET A 55 10.52 -6.27 21.94
C MET A 55 10.92 -5.18 20.95
N LEU A 56 11.74 -4.21 21.36
CA LEU A 56 12.13 -3.06 20.54
C LEU A 56 12.96 -3.50 19.32
N GLY A 57 13.97 -4.34 19.51
CA GLY A 57 14.80 -4.85 18.42
C GLY A 57 13.99 -5.61 17.35
N PRO A 58 13.17 -6.63 17.73
CA PRO A 58 12.27 -7.29 16.77
C PRO A 58 11.28 -6.36 16.11
N ALA A 59 10.76 -5.34 16.85
CA ALA A 59 9.84 -4.35 16.28
C ALA A 59 10.53 -3.45 15.25
N ALA A 60 11.75 -2.96 15.54
CA ALA A 60 12.56 -2.22 14.59
C ALA A 60 12.87 -3.06 13.34
N GLY A 61 13.27 -4.33 13.52
CA GLY A 61 13.50 -5.26 12.41
C GLY A 61 12.24 -5.55 11.58
N ALA A 62 11.07 -5.62 12.23
CA ALA A 62 9.79 -5.79 11.54
C ALA A 62 9.45 -4.55 10.70
N LEU A 63 9.70 -3.34 11.21
CA LEU A 63 9.49 -2.10 10.47
C LEU A 63 10.45 -1.99 9.28
N ASP A 64 11.71 -2.35 9.45
CA ASP A 64 12.69 -2.37 8.35
C ASP A 64 12.30 -3.38 7.26
N SER A 65 11.85 -4.56 7.67
CA SER A 65 11.30 -5.58 6.75
C SER A 65 10.03 -5.07 6.04
N ALA A 66 9.17 -4.33 6.74
CA ALA A 66 7.99 -3.72 6.16
C ALA A 66 8.38 -2.61 5.17
N ALA A 67 9.35 -1.75 5.50
CA ALA A 67 9.88 -0.73 4.61
C ALA A 67 10.45 -1.34 3.31
N THR A 68 11.21 -2.44 3.45
CA THR A 68 11.71 -3.20 2.31
C THR A 68 10.57 -3.76 1.45
N SER A 69 9.53 -4.32 2.08
CA SER A 69 8.37 -4.87 1.37
C SER A 69 7.59 -3.79 0.61
N VAL A 70 7.42 -2.61 1.23
CA VAL A 70 6.78 -1.45 0.59
C VAL A 70 7.63 -0.93 -0.58
N THR A 71 8.96 -0.89 -0.43
CA THR A 71 9.88 -0.53 -1.52
C THR A 71 9.75 -1.49 -2.71
N ASN A 72 9.69 -2.80 -2.44
CA ASN A 72 9.50 -3.81 -3.47
C ASN A 72 8.13 -3.68 -4.15
N ALA A 73 7.08 -3.37 -3.38
CA ALA A 73 5.76 -3.08 -3.93
C ALA A 73 5.78 -1.83 -4.84
N GLY A 74 6.49 -0.77 -4.43
CA GLY A 74 6.71 0.41 -5.25
C GLY A 74 7.41 0.10 -6.57
N ALA A 75 8.46 -0.73 -6.55
CA ALA A 75 9.15 -1.18 -7.75
C ALA A 75 8.22 -1.99 -8.69
N SER A 76 7.35 -2.84 -8.12
CA SER A 76 6.34 -3.59 -8.90
C SER A 76 5.29 -2.66 -9.53
N LEU A 77 4.85 -1.63 -8.79
CA LEU A 77 3.93 -0.60 -9.32
C LEU A 77 4.59 0.21 -10.45
N ALA A 78 5.87 0.58 -10.29
CA ALA A 78 6.63 1.28 -11.34
C ALA A 78 6.71 0.44 -12.62
N SER A 79 7.05 -0.84 -12.50
CA SER A 79 7.07 -1.77 -13.63
C SER A 79 5.69 -1.91 -14.30
N SER A 80 4.62 -1.91 -13.49
CA SER A 80 3.25 -1.95 -14.01
C SER A 80 2.86 -0.65 -14.73
N ALA A 81 3.32 0.49 -14.25
CA ALA A 81 3.12 1.78 -14.91
C ALA A 81 3.82 1.82 -16.28
N ASP A 82 5.06 1.33 -16.35
CA ASP A 82 5.80 1.25 -17.60
C ASP A 82 5.15 0.28 -18.61
N ALA A 83 4.62 -0.84 -18.13
CA ALA A 83 3.87 -1.77 -18.97
C ALA A 83 2.58 -1.13 -19.49
N ALA A 84 1.88 -0.33 -18.69
CA ALA A 84 0.69 0.40 -19.12
C ALA A 84 1.04 1.46 -20.18
N ASP A 85 2.14 2.19 -20.04
CA ASP A 85 2.63 3.15 -21.05
C ASP A 85 2.99 2.47 -22.37
N GLN A 86 3.68 1.32 -22.29
CA GLN A 86 4.01 0.54 -23.48
C GLN A 86 2.75 0.03 -24.18
N ALA A 87 1.78 -0.45 -23.41
CA ALA A 87 0.48 -0.89 -23.93
C ALA A 87 -0.28 0.28 -24.58
N ALA A 88 -0.28 1.47 -23.96
CA ALA A 88 -0.87 2.68 -24.53
C ALA A 88 -0.23 3.07 -25.86
N THR A 89 1.11 3.03 -25.91
CA THR A 89 1.87 3.30 -27.13
C THR A 89 1.53 2.31 -28.26
N PHE A 90 1.46 1.04 -27.91
CA PHE A 90 1.07 -0.02 -28.87
C PHE A 90 -0.35 0.21 -29.39
N THR A 91 -1.29 0.49 -28.48
CA THR A 91 -2.70 0.73 -28.80
C THR A 91 -2.87 1.97 -29.69
N THR A 92 -2.08 3.05 -29.43
CA THR A 92 -2.05 4.25 -30.28
C THR A 92 -1.58 3.92 -31.70
N ARG A 93 -0.56 3.06 -31.85
CA ARG A 93 -0.08 2.62 -33.17
C ARG A 93 -1.14 1.79 -33.90
N LEU A 94 -1.84 0.92 -33.17
CA LEU A 94 -2.97 0.15 -33.72
C LEU A 94 -4.08 1.09 -34.19
N ALA A 95 -4.45 2.08 -33.40
CA ALA A 95 -5.44 3.09 -33.81
C ALA A 95 -5.06 3.76 -35.12
N GLY A 96 -3.81 4.23 -35.24
CA GLY A 96 -3.31 4.81 -36.48
C GLY A 96 -3.33 3.85 -37.68
N SER A 97 -3.06 2.55 -37.44
CA SER A 97 -3.15 1.52 -38.50
C SER A 97 -4.59 1.31 -38.95
N PHE A 98 -5.56 1.25 -38.05
CA PHE A 98 -6.99 1.13 -38.38
C PHE A 98 -7.51 2.35 -39.10
N GLU A 99 -7.08 3.56 -38.74
CA GLU A 99 -7.42 4.77 -39.46
C GLU A 99 -6.83 4.81 -40.87
N GLY A 100 -5.59 4.33 -41.02
CA GLY A 100 -5.00 4.14 -42.34
C GLY A 100 -5.81 3.15 -43.20
N LEU A 101 -6.32 2.07 -42.60
CA LEU A 101 -7.21 1.13 -43.27
C LEU A 101 -8.60 1.74 -43.59
N ALA A 102 -9.14 2.54 -42.67
CA ALA A 102 -10.40 3.25 -42.88
C ALA A 102 -10.30 4.23 -44.08
N ALA A 103 -9.14 4.82 -44.30
CA ALA A 103 -8.91 5.69 -45.46
C ALA A 103 -9.06 4.95 -46.80
N LEU A 104 -8.87 3.59 -46.83
CA LEU A 104 -9.13 2.79 -48.03
C LEU A 104 -10.61 2.74 -48.42
N GLY A 105 -11.53 3.07 -47.51
CA GLY A 105 -12.95 3.16 -47.81
C GLY A 105 -13.31 4.28 -48.79
N SER A 106 -12.42 5.26 -48.95
CA SER A 106 -12.54 6.30 -49.97
C SER A 106 -12.11 5.88 -51.36
N PHE A 107 -11.51 4.67 -51.46
CA PHE A 107 -11.01 4.15 -52.73
C PHE A 107 -12.19 3.72 -53.61
N GLU A 108 -12.28 4.35 -54.79
CA GLU A 108 -13.34 4.13 -55.74
C GLU A 108 -12.78 3.34 -56.96
N VAL A 109 -13.46 2.22 -57.28
CA VAL A 109 -13.14 1.40 -58.44
C VAL A 109 -14.38 1.31 -59.31
N PHE A 110 -14.30 1.83 -60.54
CA PHE A 110 -15.41 1.85 -61.50
C PHE A 110 -16.74 2.42 -60.98
N GLY A 111 -16.67 3.46 -60.16
CA GLY A 111 -17.85 4.09 -59.55
C GLY A 111 -18.43 3.38 -58.31
N ALA A 112 -17.82 2.30 -57.87
CA ALA A 112 -18.20 1.57 -56.66
C ALA A 112 -17.16 1.72 -55.57
N ARG A 113 -17.59 1.78 -54.31
CA ARG A 113 -16.74 1.80 -53.09
C ARG A 113 -16.85 0.47 -52.37
N PRO A 114 -16.16 -0.57 -52.81
CA PRO A 114 -16.34 -1.92 -52.28
C PRO A 114 -15.93 -2.08 -50.83
N PHE A 115 -15.14 -1.13 -50.29
CA PHE A 115 -14.63 -1.17 -48.93
C PHE A 115 -15.33 -0.20 -47.94
N ALA A 116 -16.39 0.50 -48.39
CA ALA A 116 -17.04 1.52 -47.57
C ALA A 116 -17.53 0.96 -46.19
N GLY A 117 -18.18 -0.22 -46.18
CA GLY A 117 -18.67 -0.84 -44.95
C GLY A 117 -17.55 -1.29 -44.00
N LEU A 118 -16.39 -1.68 -44.52
CA LEU A 118 -15.22 -2.02 -43.73
C LEU A 118 -14.52 -0.78 -43.19
N ALA A 119 -14.58 0.34 -43.92
CA ALA A 119 -13.99 1.61 -43.48
C ALA A 119 -14.63 2.15 -42.20
N ASP A 120 -15.96 2.08 -42.10
CA ASP A 120 -16.70 2.51 -40.91
C ASP A 120 -16.34 1.66 -39.72
N GLU A 121 -16.18 0.34 -39.89
CA GLU A 121 -15.76 -0.56 -38.83
C GLU A 121 -14.33 -0.28 -38.38
N PHE A 122 -13.39 -0.08 -39.31
CA PHE A 122 -12.02 0.29 -38.98
C PHE A 122 -11.92 1.66 -38.27
N ALA A 123 -12.71 2.65 -38.72
CA ALA A 123 -12.76 3.94 -38.05
C ALA A 123 -13.27 3.82 -36.59
N ARG A 124 -14.26 2.99 -36.36
CA ARG A 124 -14.78 2.72 -35.01
C ARG A 124 -13.73 2.03 -34.15
N VAL A 125 -13.11 0.97 -34.63
CA VAL A 125 -12.03 0.26 -33.91
C VAL A 125 -10.85 1.19 -33.63
N GLY A 126 -10.48 2.06 -34.56
CA GLY A 126 -9.46 3.08 -34.36
C GLY A 126 -9.81 4.06 -33.23
N THR A 127 -11.09 4.48 -33.16
CA THR A 127 -11.59 5.36 -32.10
C THR A 127 -11.57 4.66 -30.73
N ASP A 128 -12.04 3.41 -30.66
CA ASP A 128 -12.05 2.61 -29.45
C ASP A 128 -10.62 2.34 -28.95
N ALA A 129 -9.69 2.09 -29.87
CA ALA A 129 -8.28 1.92 -29.55
C ALA A 129 -7.66 3.21 -28.97
N ARG A 130 -8.03 4.39 -29.48
CA ARG A 130 -7.57 5.66 -28.87
C ARG A 130 -8.12 5.88 -27.46
N ALA A 131 -9.40 5.59 -27.25
CA ALA A 131 -10.00 5.68 -25.93
C ALA A 131 -9.26 4.77 -24.94
N LEU A 132 -9.02 3.52 -25.34
CA LEU A 132 -8.25 2.55 -24.53
C LEU A 132 -6.83 3.04 -24.24
N SER A 133 -6.16 3.67 -25.22
CA SER A 133 -4.84 4.26 -24.99
C SER A 133 -4.88 5.36 -23.94
N GLY A 134 -5.91 6.22 -23.96
CA GLY A 134 -6.15 7.25 -22.96
C GLY A 134 -6.33 6.67 -21.56
N ASP A 135 -7.13 5.62 -21.43
CA ASP A 135 -7.37 4.91 -20.16
C ASP A 135 -6.09 4.26 -19.62
N LEU A 136 -5.26 3.69 -20.49
CA LEU A 136 -3.97 3.12 -20.12
C LEU A 136 -2.99 4.18 -19.62
N LEU A 137 -2.92 5.35 -20.26
CA LEU A 137 -2.09 6.47 -19.82
C LEU A 137 -2.57 7.01 -18.45
N SER A 138 -3.87 7.11 -18.26
CA SER A 138 -4.46 7.48 -16.97
C SER A 138 -4.08 6.47 -15.88
N THR A 139 -4.16 5.18 -16.20
CA THR A 139 -3.74 4.09 -15.30
C THR A 139 -2.26 4.18 -14.95
N ALA A 140 -1.40 4.42 -15.94
CA ALA A 140 0.05 4.60 -15.73
C ALA A 140 0.33 5.79 -14.81
N SER A 141 -0.37 6.90 -15.01
CA SER A 141 -0.26 8.09 -14.14
C SER A 141 -0.68 7.80 -12.70
N ALA A 142 -1.81 7.12 -12.49
CA ALA A 142 -2.29 6.73 -11.16
C ALA A 142 -1.29 5.77 -10.47
N LEU A 143 -0.73 4.82 -11.21
CA LEU A 143 0.30 3.91 -10.69
C LEU A 143 1.56 4.67 -10.26
N ARG A 144 2.00 5.69 -11.00
CA ARG A 144 3.15 6.54 -10.61
C ARG A 144 2.88 7.34 -9.36
N THR A 145 1.66 7.84 -9.18
CA THR A 145 1.26 8.49 -7.93
C THR A 145 1.37 7.52 -6.76
N ASN A 146 0.87 6.29 -6.92
CA ASN A 146 0.98 5.25 -5.90
C ASN A 146 2.44 4.86 -5.61
N VAL A 147 3.35 4.91 -6.60
CA VAL A 147 4.79 4.71 -6.39
C VAL A 147 5.35 5.80 -5.46
N ALA A 148 4.99 7.06 -5.68
CA ALA A 148 5.43 8.15 -4.82
C ALA A 148 4.89 7.99 -3.38
N ASP A 149 3.63 7.59 -3.23
CA ASP A 149 3.03 7.34 -1.93
C ASP A 149 3.70 6.16 -1.21
N THR A 150 3.98 5.07 -1.91
CA THR A 150 4.70 3.92 -1.33
C THR A 150 6.12 4.29 -0.92
N ALA A 151 6.83 5.13 -1.69
CA ALA A 151 8.15 5.62 -1.32
C ALA A 151 8.12 6.47 -0.04
N SER A 152 7.09 7.31 0.12
CA SER A 152 6.89 8.08 1.36
C SER A 152 6.65 7.14 2.56
N VAL A 153 5.77 6.15 2.40
CA VAL A 153 5.48 5.17 3.46
C VAL A 153 6.75 4.38 3.83
N ALA A 154 7.56 3.95 2.86
CA ALA A 154 8.80 3.25 3.14
C ALA A 154 9.79 4.12 3.95
N ALA A 155 9.91 5.42 3.60
CA ALA A 155 10.74 6.37 4.32
C ALA A 155 10.24 6.59 5.76
N ASP A 156 8.93 6.69 5.96
CA ASP A 156 8.32 6.84 7.28
C ASP A 156 8.56 5.62 8.16
N LEU A 157 8.41 4.41 7.60
CA LEU A 157 8.71 3.15 8.29
C LEU A 157 10.17 3.05 8.70
N SER A 158 11.10 3.41 7.80
CA SER A 158 12.54 3.43 8.09
C SER A 158 12.87 4.46 9.18
N THR A 159 12.26 5.64 9.13
CA THR A 159 12.41 6.66 10.16
C THR A 159 11.92 6.16 11.51
N LEU A 160 10.83 5.42 11.52
CA LEU A 160 10.24 4.85 12.72
C LEU A 160 11.12 3.75 13.30
N ALA A 161 11.68 2.87 12.45
CA ALA A 161 12.66 1.87 12.85
C ALA A 161 13.87 2.51 13.52
N ALA A 162 14.44 3.55 12.89
CA ALA A 162 15.59 4.29 13.45
C ALA A 162 15.26 4.97 14.80
N ARG A 163 14.00 5.43 14.99
CA ARG A 163 13.57 5.97 16.30
C ARG A 163 13.45 4.88 17.36
N LEU A 164 13.01 3.67 16.99
CA LEU A 164 12.98 2.55 17.93
C LEU A 164 14.39 2.12 18.33
N ASP A 165 15.35 2.08 17.40
CA ASP A 165 16.75 1.80 17.68
C ASP A 165 17.36 2.87 18.62
N ALA A 166 17.06 4.14 18.37
CA ALA A 166 17.49 5.24 19.24
C ALA A 166 16.87 5.15 20.65
N LEU A 167 15.62 4.69 20.73
CA LEU A 167 14.94 4.45 21.99
C LEU A 167 15.59 3.27 22.75
N GLU A 168 15.88 2.18 22.06
CA GLU A 168 16.61 1.02 22.60
C GLU A 168 17.99 1.44 23.14
N ALA A 169 18.74 2.23 22.37
CA ALA A 169 20.03 2.77 22.80
C ALA A 169 19.89 3.69 24.03
N SER A 170 18.86 4.54 24.07
CA SER A 170 18.63 5.43 25.22
C SER A 170 18.22 4.68 26.49
N LEU A 171 17.38 3.64 26.33
CA LEU A 171 16.99 2.75 27.44
C LEU A 171 18.19 1.94 27.96
N THR A 172 19.10 1.55 27.08
CA THR A 172 20.33 0.83 27.43
C THR A 172 21.30 1.75 28.16
N ALA A 173 21.46 3.00 27.70
CA ALA A 173 22.35 3.99 28.32
C ALA A 173 21.83 4.51 29.68
N SER A 174 20.52 4.50 29.93
CA SER A 174 19.93 5.03 31.16
C SER A 174 20.16 4.15 32.40
N THR A 175 20.91 3.07 32.29
CA THR A 175 21.26 2.15 33.38
C THR A 175 22.07 2.83 34.52
N GLY A 176 22.55 4.06 34.32
CA GLY A 176 23.36 4.78 35.31
C GLY A 176 22.76 6.05 35.88
N ALA A 177 21.62 6.52 35.38
CA ALA A 177 21.00 7.78 35.82
C ALA A 177 19.66 7.49 36.49
N GLY A 178 19.56 7.88 37.74
CA GLY A 178 18.50 7.58 38.71
C GLY A 178 17.05 7.61 38.21
N LEU A 179 16.18 7.00 38.99
CA LEU A 179 14.75 6.73 38.78
C LEU A 179 13.90 7.86 38.15
N GLY A 180 14.34 9.12 38.22
CA GLY A 180 13.65 10.26 37.61
C GLY A 180 13.79 10.38 36.11
N SER A 181 14.88 9.90 35.53
CA SER A 181 15.10 9.86 34.04
C SER A 181 14.38 8.68 33.40
N ALA A 182 14.23 7.57 34.11
CA ALA A 182 13.53 6.38 33.66
C ALA A 182 12.02 6.63 33.46
N THR A 183 11.37 7.39 34.31
CA THR A 183 9.96 7.74 34.18
C THR A 183 9.70 8.64 32.98
N THR A 184 10.63 9.54 32.66
CA THR A 184 10.52 10.40 31.46
C THR A 184 10.70 9.60 30.18
N ALA A 185 11.66 8.65 30.15
CA ALA A 185 11.86 7.76 29.00
C ALA A 185 10.68 6.79 28.80
N LEU A 186 10.09 6.27 29.87
CA LEU A 186 8.88 5.45 29.84
C LEU A 186 7.65 6.22 29.33
N ASN A 187 7.49 7.47 29.72
CA ASN A 187 6.43 8.31 29.19
C ASN A 187 6.64 8.64 27.71
N ALA A 188 7.87 8.90 27.28
CA ALA A 188 8.20 9.10 25.88
C ALA A 188 7.95 7.82 25.06
N ALA A 189 8.38 6.66 25.54
CA ALA A 189 8.11 5.36 24.91
C ALA A 189 6.60 5.08 24.79
N ARG A 190 5.82 5.41 25.83
CA ARG A 190 4.35 5.28 25.83
C ARG A 190 3.70 6.15 24.75
N ILE A 191 4.12 7.41 24.62
CA ILE A 191 3.58 8.34 23.63
C ILE A 191 3.92 7.87 22.21
N VAL A 192 5.15 7.39 21.98
CA VAL A 192 5.58 6.87 20.69
C VAL A 192 4.82 5.59 20.32
N LEU A 193 4.66 4.66 21.25
CA LEU A 193 3.89 3.42 21.03
C LEU A 193 2.41 3.70 20.76
N LEU A 194 1.78 4.61 21.52
CA LEU A 194 0.40 5.01 21.27
C LEU A 194 0.25 5.72 19.92
N GLY A 195 1.19 6.60 19.55
CA GLY A 195 1.23 7.24 18.25
C GLY A 195 1.36 6.23 17.10
N LEU A 196 2.20 5.23 17.28
CA LEU A 196 2.42 4.13 16.33
C LEU A 196 1.17 3.25 16.18
N LEU A 197 0.50 2.92 17.28
CA LEU A 197 -0.75 2.17 17.25
C LEU A 197 -1.87 2.93 16.53
N VAL A 198 -1.99 4.24 16.80
CA VAL A 198 -2.95 5.11 16.10
C VAL A 198 -2.62 5.21 14.62
N TRP A 199 -1.34 5.35 14.26
CA TRP A 199 -0.90 5.46 12.88
C TRP A 199 -1.08 4.15 12.09
N LEU A 200 -0.77 2.99 12.69
CA LEU A 200 -1.03 1.67 12.10
C LEU A 200 -2.52 1.33 12.00
N ALA A 201 -3.37 1.90 12.88
CA ALA A 201 -4.81 1.67 12.83
C ALA A 201 -5.44 2.30 11.57
N VAL A 202 -4.94 3.45 11.09
CA VAL A 202 -5.50 4.17 9.94
C VAL A 202 -5.47 3.33 8.65
N PRO A 203 -4.32 2.80 8.18
CA PRO A 203 -4.30 1.98 6.97
C PRO A 203 -5.02 0.62 7.14
N ALA A 204 -5.01 0.03 8.36
CA ALA A 204 -5.74 -1.20 8.63
C ALA A 204 -7.26 -0.99 8.53
N VAL A 205 -7.78 0.12 9.06
CA VAL A 205 -9.20 0.50 8.97
C VAL A 205 -9.59 0.83 7.52
N LEU A 206 -8.74 1.55 6.79
CA LEU A 206 -8.99 1.87 5.38
C LEU A 206 -8.99 0.62 4.51
N ALA A 207 -8.06 -0.32 4.72
CA ALA A 207 -8.03 -1.59 3.98
C ALA A 207 -9.25 -2.46 4.29
N ALA A 208 -9.66 -2.56 5.55
CA ALA A 208 -10.85 -3.27 5.98
C ALA A 208 -12.14 -2.62 5.40
N TRP A 209 -12.23 -1.29 5.42
CA TRP A 209 -13.36 -0.53 4.88
C TRP A 209 -13.48 -0.67 3.36
N LEU A 210 -12.36 -0.56 2.63
CA LEU A 210 -12.30 -0.80 1.19
C LEU A 210 -12.66 -2.25 0.83
N GLY A 211 -12.12 -3.21 1.57
CA GLY A 211 -12.46 -4.64 1.40
C GLY A 211 -13.93 -4.93 1.66
N TRP A 212 -14.52 -4.30 2.69
CA TRP A 212 -15.95 -4.43 3.01
C TRP A 212 -16.85 -3.74 1.97
N ARG A 213 -16.49 -2.55 1.52
CA ARG A 213 -17.22 -1.81 0.46
C ARG A 213 -17.21 -2.60 -0.85
N LEU A 214 -16.07 -3.14 -1.26
CA LEU A 214 -15.95 -4.00 -2.45
C LEU A 214 -16.73 -5.32 -2.33
N SER A 215 -17.01 -5.80 -1.10
CA SER A 215 -17.84 -6.99 -0.86
C SER A 215 -19.34 -6.68 -0.85
N ARG A 216 -19.74 -5.44 -0.51
CA ARG A 216 -21.14 -5.03 -0.33
C ARG A 216 -21.81 -4.56 -1.63
N ASP A 217 -21.07 -3.98 -2.57
CA ASP A 217 -21.58 -3.54 -3.88
C ASP A 217 -22.14 -4.67 -4.76
N ARG A 218 -22.13 -5.92 -4.29
CA ARG A 218 -22.67 -7.09 -5.00
C ARG A 218 -24.07 -7.54 -4.58
N ARG A 219 -24.74 -6.85 -3.64
CA ARG A 219 -26.12 -7.24 -3.24
C ARG A 219 -27.21 -6.41 -3.91
N GLY A 220 -26.86 -5.57 -4.87
CA GLY A 220 -27.77 -4.59 -5.48
C GLY A 220 -27.98 -4.71 -6.98
N THR A 221 -27.85 -5.90 -7.61
CA THR A 221 -28.37 -6.08 -8.97
C THR A 221 -29.11 -7.41 -9.06
N PRO A 222 -30.44 -7.37 -9.30
CA PRO A 222 -31.22 -8.55 -9.66
C PRO A 222 -30.79 -9.13 -11.01
#